data_1ff3e4e0f4053046fe8bda21d24cbd1e
#
_entry.id   1ff3e4e0f4053046fe8bda21d24cbd1e
#
_cell.length_a   1.000
_cell.length_b   1.000
_cell.length_c   1.000
_cell.angle_alpha   90.00
_cell.angle_beta   90.00
_cell.angle_gamma   90.00
#
_symmetry.space_group_name_H-M   'P 1'
#
loop_
_entity.id
_entity.type
_entity.pdbx_description
1 polymer ?
#
loop_
_entity_poly.entity_id
_entity_poly.type
_entity_poly.pdbx_seq_one_letter_code
_entity_poly.pdbx_strand_id
1 'polypeptide(L)'
;MTDDPRTASGIPLKPVYGPADRRSEPPGPGDFPFTRGNYPTGYRGRTWTLRQYSGFGTPEESNRRYRYLLDQGGTGLSVALDLPTQCGYDSDDPEYADEVGRVGVAVDTLADAEILFDAIPLDRVSTSFTINGTAAILLALHVAAAGKRGIPRAKLTGTIQNDILKEYASRGTWIWPPEPSLRLIADTIEFCAAEVPRFNAISVAGAHFRDAGATAVQEMAFTLADGVTYCETVLERGRMTIDEFAPQISFFFYTHGEFFEEIAKYRAGRRRWATIVRERFGARTDKACMFRFGCVAGGASLYAPQARNNTVRVAYEALASVLGGVQSMFTAAWDEPFALPSEESATLALRTQQILAHETGVTKVADPLGGSYFVEALTDATEERVERVMADLEAHGGMVRCIEDGYLQTLIADEAWRLHQAVASGERPVVGVNRFTADEPPPGLAAYELDAEGRERQLKRLARVKAERSAAEVRMRLAALQRAAEGDVNLMEPLIDCADSYCTVGEMAGALREVWGEFRQPVVF
;
A
#
# COMPACT_ATOMS: atom_id res chain seq x y z
N MET A 1 -7.78 -40.90 -6.24
CA MET A 1 -7.08 -40.20 -7.32
C MET A 1 -6.25 -39.13 -6.63
N THR A 2 -4.94 -39.20 -6.67
CA THR A 2 -4.07 -38.14 -6.14
C THR A 2 -4.16 -37.00 -7.15
N ASP A 3 -4.93 -35.96 -6.83
CA ASP A 3 -4.88 -34.74 -7.63
C ASP A 3 -3.43 -34.24 -7.66
N ASP A 4 -2.96 -33.89 -8.86
CA ASP A 4 -1.61 -33.33 -9.01
C ASP A 4 -1.48 -32.08 -8.14
N PRO A 5 -0.35 -31.93 -7.39
CA PRO A 5 -0.16 -30.78 -6.54
C PRO A 5 -0.27 -29.47 -7.32
N ARG A 6 -0.89 -28.45 -6.69
CA ARG A 6 -1.08 -27.13 -7.28
C ARG A 6 -0.69 -26.05 -6.27
N THR A 7 -0.30 -24.89 -6.78
CA THR A 7 -0.17 -23.67 -5.94
C THR A 7 -1.55 -23.18 -5.48
N ALA A 8 -1.59 -22.23 -4.57
CA ALA A 8 -2.85 -21.61 -4.11
C ALA A 8 -3.63 -20.92 -5.24
N SER A 9 -2.94 -20.42 -6.27
CA SER A 9 -3.58 -19.88 -7.49
C SER A 9 -3.91 -20.98 -8.52
N GLY A 10 -3.82 -22.26 -8.14
CA GLY A 10 -4.17 -23.41 -8.97
C GLY A 10 -3.16 -23.74 -10.08
N ILE A 11 -1.92 -23.25 -10.06
CA ILE A 11 -0.88 -23.62 -11.02
C ILE A 11 -0.43 -25.07 -10.74
N PRO A 12 -0.51 -26.00 -11.73
CA PRO A 12 -0.09 -27.38 -11.53
C PRO A 12 1.41 -27.49 -11.33
N LEU A 13 1.82 -28.35 -10.41
CA LEU A 13 3.23 -28.56 -10.07
C LEU A 13 3.69 -29.96 -10.47
N LYS A 14 4.88 -30.05 -11.08
CA LYS A 14 5.54 -31.32 -11.35
C LYS A 14 6.32 -31.81 -10.12
N PRO A 15 6.48 -33.11 -9.95
CA PRO A 15 7.31 -33.65 -8.87
C PRO A 15 8.79 -33.21 -8.96
N VAL A 16 9.30 -33.02 -10.18
CA VAL A 16 10.70 -32.63 -10.47
C VAL A 16 10.72 -31.69 -11.66
N TYR A 17 11.58 -30.70 -11.62
CA TYR A 17 11.85 -29.75 -12.70
C TYR A 17 13.28 -29.91 -13.20
N GLY A 18 13.47 -29.78 -14.52
CA GLY A 18 14.76 -29.90 -15.19
C GLY A 18 15.00 -28.80 -16.22
N PRO A 19 16.09 -28.86 -16.97
CA PRO A 19 16.44 -27.81 -17.95
C PRO A 19 15.37 -27.53 -19.00
N ALA A 20 14.59 -28.56 -19.39
CA ALA A 20 13.53 -28.43 -20.39
C ALA A 20 12.26 -27.70 -19.88
N ASP A 21 12.12 -27.50 -18.57
CA ASP A 21 11.00 -26.80 -17.97
C ASP A 21 11.19 -25.26 -17.96
N ARG A 22 12.39 -24.79 -18.23
CA ARG A 22 12.75 -23.37 -18.31
C ARG A 22 12.66 -22.92 -19.77
N ARG A 23 11.89 -21.87 -20.07
CA ARG A 23 11.75 -21.33 -21.44
C ARG A 23 13.06 -20.75 -21.98
N SER A 24 13.70 -19.93 -21.14
CA SER A 24 14.97 -19.27 -21.48
C SER A 24 15.72 -18.91 -20.21
N GLU A 25 16.98 -18.56 -20.35
CA GLU A 25 17.72 -17.94 -19.26
C GLU A 25 17.33 -16.46 -19.16
N PRO A 26 16.81 -15.99 -18.00
CA PRO A 26 16.47 -14.60 -17.86
C PRO A 26 17.74 -13.72 -17.88
N PRO A 27 17.65 -12.48 -18.37
CA PRO A 27 18.72 -11.49 -18.29
C PRO A 27 19.23 -11.33 -16.86
N GLY A 28 20.43 -10.76 -16.72
CA GLY A 28 21.06 -10.55 -15.41
C GLY A 28 20.25 -9.64 -14.48
N PRO A 29 20.59 -9.63 -13.17
CA PRO A 29 19.98 -8.65 -12.24
C PRO A 29 20.25 -7.23 -12.73
N GLY A 30 19.21 -6.39 -12.74
CA GLY A 30 19.28 -5.01 -13.25
C GLY A 30 19.07 -4.83 -14.74
N ASP A 31 19.05 -5.92 -15.51
CA ASP A 31 18.80 -5.86 -16.94
C ASP A 31 17.29 -5.99 -17.24
N PHE A 32 16.83 -5.24 -18.25
CA PHE A 32 15.45 -5.34 -18.75
C PHE A 32 15.14 -6.79 -19.19
N PRO A 33 13.98 -7.33 -18.87
CA PRO A 33 12.81 -6.78 -18.19
C PRO A 33 12.80 -6.98 -16.67
N PHE A 34 13.93 -6.95 -16.01
CA PHE A 34 14.11 -6.95 -14.55
C PHE A 34 13.62 -8.19 -13.81
N THR A 35 13.44 -9.31 -14.46
CA THR A 35 12.96 -10.57 -13.84
C THR A 35 13.76 -10.91 -12.58
N ARG A 36 15.08 -10.73 -12.62
CA ARG A 36 16.01 -11.05 -11.54
C ARG A 36 16.29 -9.90 -10.56
N GLY A 37 15.52 -8.80 -10.64
CA GLY A 37 15.62 -7.64 -9.75
C GLY A 37 15.93 -6.35 -10.50
N ASN A 38 15.51 -5.21 -9.91
CA ASN A 38 15.66 -3.89 -10.50
C ASN A 38 17.11 -3.37 -10.55
N TYR A 39 18.01 -3.93 -9.73
CA TYR A 39 19.38 -3.41 -9.58
C TYR A 39 20.42 -4.49 -9.73
N PRO A 40 21.55 -4.22 -10.44
CA PRO A 40 22.60 -5.23 -10.70
C PRO A 40 23.20 -5.84 -9.43
N THR A 41 23.32 -5.04 -8.39
CA THR A 41 23.93 -5.46 -7.12
C THR A 41 22.95 -6.05 -6.12
N GLY A 42 21.63 -5.96 -6.40
CA GLY A 42 20.60 -6.34 -5.45
C GLY A 42 20.81 -5.66 -4.09
N TYR A 43 20.65 -6.40 -3.00
CA TYR A 43 20.83 -5.89 -1.64
C TYR A 43 22.28 -5.65 -1.23
N ARG A 44 23.27 -6.07 -2.01
CA ARG A 44 24.69 -5.72 -1.79
C ARG A 44 24.92 -4.22 -1.92
N GLY A 45 24.15 -3.54 -2.76
CA GLY A 45 24.22 -2.09 -2.92
C GLY A 45 23.42 -1.35 -1.85
N ARG A 46 22.19 -1.80 -1.60
CA ARG A 46 21.29 -1.23 -0.61
C ARG A 46 20.27 -2.29 -0.20
N THR A 47 20.10 -2.49 1.10
CA THR A 47 19.01 -3.29 1.67
C THR A 47 17.65 -2.61 1.47
N TRP A 48 16.59 -3.36 1.66
CA TRP A 48 15.23 -2.81 1.69
C TRP A 48 15.05 -1.83 2.85
N THR A 49 14.08 -0.93 2.73
CA THR A 49 13.71 -0.03 3.82
C THR A 49 12.94 -0.82 4.87
N LEU A 50 13.47 -0.84 6.11
CA LEU A 50 12.83 -1.49 7.25
C LEU A 50 11.77 -0.54 7.82
N ARG A 51 10.51 -0.95 7.78
CA ARG A 51 9.36 -0.19 8.28
C ARG A 51 8.58 -1.02 9.28
N GLN A 52 7.86 -0.32 10.15
CA GLN A 52 6.76 -0.87 10.93
C GLN A 52 5.53 0.00 10.70
N TYR A 53 4.40 -0.62 10.42
CA TYR A 53 3.12 0.06 10.28
C TYR A 53 2.68 0.56 11.65
N SER A 54 2.45 1.85 11.77
CA SER A 54 2.11 2.46 13.05
C SER A 54 1.31 3.74 12.85
N GLY A 55 0.42 4.00 13.76
CA GLY A 55 -0.44 5.16 13.88
C GLY A 55 -1.64 4.76 14.73
N PHE A 56 -1.89 5.51 15.79
CA PHE A 56 -3.02 5.31 16.68
C PHE A 56 -3.20 6.54 17.57
N GLY A 57 -4.41 6.71 18.06
CA GLY A 57 -4.72 7.77 19.01
C GLY A 57 -4.44 9.16 18.45
N THR A 58 -3.71 9.94 19.22
CA THR A 58 -3.36 11.33 18.89
C THR A 58 -2.06 11.46 18.10
N PRO A 59 -1.82 12.60 17.43
CA PRO A 59 -0.55 12.91 16.79
C PRO A 59 0.65 12.80 17.73
N GLU A 60 0.51 13.18 19.01
CA GLU A 60 1.57 13.08 20.01
C GLU A 60 1.93 11.63 20.35
N GLU A 61 0.94 10.76 20.48
CA GLU A 61 1.16 9.32 20.75
C GLU A 61 1.85 8.67 19.58
N SER A 62 1.36 8.92 18.37
CA SER A 62 1.96 8.42 17.13
C SER A 62 3.36 8.95 16.91
N ASN A 63 3.63 10.24 17.18
CA ASN A 63 4.98 10.80 17.11
C ASN A 63 5.95 10.08 18.06
N ARG A 64 5.55 9.82 19.32
CA ARG A 64 6.37 9.06 20.26
C ARG A 64 6.70 7.67 19.73
N ARG A 65 5.72 6.97 19.16
CA ARG A 65 5.90 5.64 18.57
C ARG A 65 6.83 5.68 17.35
N TYR A 66 6.70 6.67 16.49
CA TYR A 66 7.59 6.80 15.31
C TYR A 66 9.03 7.02 15.73
N ARG A 67 9.29 7.89 16.69
CA ARG A 67 10.62 8.14 17.22
C ARG A 67 11.19 6.87 17.87
N TYR A 68 10.40 6.16 18.67
CA TYR A 68 10.80 4.87 19.25
C TYR A 68 11.22 3.86 18.17
N LEU A 69 10.42 3.67 17.12
CA LEU A 69 10.73 2.73 16.05
C LEU A 69 12.00 3.12 15.25
N LEU A 70 12.23 4.41 15.06
CA LEU A 70 13.46 4.90 14.44
C LEU A 70 14.68 4.63 15.36
N ASP A 71 14.54 4.84 16.67
CA ASP A 71 15.59 4.52 17.65
C ASP A 71 15.88 3.03 17.73
N GLN A 72 14.90 2.16 17.47
CA GLN A 72 15.08 0.71 17.35
C GLN A 72 15.72 0.25 16.03
N GLY A 73 16.07 1.20 15.14
CA GLY A 73 16.76 0.90 13.87
C GLY A 73 15.84 0.77 12.66
N GLY A 74 14.58 1.21 12.76
CA GLY A 74 13.73 1.44 11.60
C GLY A 74 14.34 2.50 10.69
N THR A 75 14.24 2.34 9.36
CA THR A 75 14.85 3.27 8.39
C THR A 75 13.83 4.09 7.61
N GLY A 76 12.55 3.95 7.92
CA GLY A 76 11.45 4.72 7.37
C GLY A 76 10.19 4.58 8.20
N LEU A 77 9.27 5.50 8.03
CA LEU A 77 7.98 5.51 8.70
C LEU A 77 6.88 4.96 7.79
N SER A 78 5.88 4.31 8.40
CA SER A 78 4.62 3.95 7.76
C SER A 78 3.46 4.47 8.62
N VAL A 79 2.76 5.48 8.11
CA VAL A 79 1.71 6.23 8.82
C VAL A 79 0.36 5.59 8.55
N ALA A 80 -0.26 5.06 9.61
CA ALA A 80 -1.65 4.65 9.61
C ALA A 80 -2.54 5.82 10.05
N LEU A 81 -3.58 6.10 9.29
CA LEU A 81 -4.55 7.15 9.57
C LEU A 81 -5.89 6.54 9.98
N ASP A 82 -6.61 7.21 10.85
CA ASP A 82 -7.91 6.73 11.32
C ASP A 82 -9.00 6.82 10.23
N LEU A 83 -10.13 6.19 10.47
CA LEU A 83 -11.20 6.11 9.49
C LEU A 83 -11.80 7.47 9.13
N PRO A 84 -12.07 8.39 10.08
CA PRO A 84 -12.55 9.73 9.73
C PRO A 84 -11.60 10.47 8.77
N THR A 85 -10.31 10.50 9.07
CA THR A 85 -9.29 11.09 8.19
C THR A 85 -9.28 10.47 6.80
N GLN A 86 -9.44 9.13 6.71
CA GLN A 86 -9.47 8.41 5.43
C GLN A 86 -10.70 8.73 4.60
N CYS A 87 -11.86 8.94 5.25
CA CYS A 87 -13.14 9.24 4.61
C CYS A 87 -13.41 10.73 4.42
N GLY A 88 -12.48 11.60 4.82
CA GLY A 88 -12.61 13.05 4.66
C GLY A 88 -13.63 13.68 5.61
N TYR A 89 -13.55 13.29 6.88
CA TYR A 89 -14.30 13.84 8.00
C TYR A 89 -13.35 14.31 9.10
N ASP A 90 -13.80 15.29 9.88
CA ASP A 90 -13.06 15.79 11.03
C ASP A 90 -13.39 14.99 12.30
N SER A 91 -12.50 15.03 13.29
CA SER A 91 -12.69 14.33 14.58
C SER A 91 -13.91 14.79 15.36
N ASP A 92 -14.47 15.97 15.07
CA ASP A 92 -15.70 16.50 15.72
C ASP A 92 -16.99 16.12 14.98
N ASP A 93 -16.91 15.31 13.91
CA ASP A 93 -18.09 14.78 13.25
C ASP A 93 -18.77 13.71 14.14
N PRO A 94 -20.06 13.87 14.47
CA PRO A 94 -20.75 12.97 15.39
C PRO A 94 -20.92 11.54 14.85
N GLU A 95 -20.97 11.34 13.54
CA GLU A 95 -21.13 10.02 12.93
C GLU A 95 -19.87 9.16 13.09
N TYR A 96 -18.69 9.79 13.18
CA TYR A 96 -17.39 9.10 13.27
C TYR A 96 -16.76 9.14 14.66
N ALA A 97 -17.49 9.64 15.64
CA ALA A 97 -17.00 9.88 17.00
C ALA A 97 -16.27 8.69 17.64
N ASP A 98 -16.75 7.46 17.40
CA ASP A 98 -16.20 6.24 17.98
C ASP A 98 -14.99 5.67 17.19
N GLU A 99 -14.70 6.22 16.00
CA GLU A 99 -13.62 5.77 15.15
C GLU A 99 -12.37 6.67 15.23
N VAL A 100 -12.48 7.83 15.90
CA VAL A 100 -11.37 8.79 16.02
C VAL A 100 -10.19 8.16 16.77
N GLY A 101 -9.04 8.09 16.09
CA GLY A 101 -7.79 7.55 16.64
C GLY A 101 -7.75 6.03 16.85
N ARG A 102 -8.79 5.28 16.45
CA ARG A 102 -8.95 3.86 16.79
C ARG A 102 -8.02 2.93 15.99
N VAL A 103 -8.01 3.05 14.67
CA VAL A 103 -7.23 2.18 13.77
C VAL A 103 -6.08 2.91 13.09
N GLY A 104 -5.84 4.14 13.50
CA GLY A 104 -4.81 5.01 12.96
C GLY A 104 -4.77 6.32 13.72
N VAL A 105 -3.88 7.22 13.36
CA VAL A 105 -3.80 8.56 13.96
C VAL A 105 -4.82 9.49 13.35
N ALA A 106 -5.51 10.26 14.20
CA ALA A 106 -6.41 11.34 13.78
C ALA A 106 -5.60 12.54 13.29
N VAL A 107 -5.91 13.05 12.10
CA VAL A 107 -5.30 14.25 11.51
C VAL A 107 -6.40 15.11 10.90
N ASP A 108 -6.73 16.20 11.59
CA ASP A 108 -7.75 17.14 11.14
C ASP A 108 -7.17 18.33 10.36
N THR A 109 -6.01 18.81 10.77
CA THR A 109 -5.42 20.06 10.28
C THR A 109 -3.90 20.01 10.17
N LEU A 110 -3.31 21.08 9.62
CA LEU A 110 -1.85 21.27 9.62
C LEU A 110 -1.25 21.23 11.03
N ALA A 111 -1.98 21.68 12.07
CA ALA A 111 -1.48 21.63 13.45
C ALA A 111 -1.23 20.18 13.92
N ASP A 112 -2.05 19.25 13.49
CA ASP A 112 -1.87 17.82 13.78
C ASP A 112 -0.64 17.26 13.04
N ALA A 113 -0.45 17.65 11.77
CA ALA A 113 0.71 17.24 10.98
C ALA A 113 2.02 17.81 11.55
N GLU A 114 2.02 19.05 12.04
CA GLU A 114 3.17 19.66 12.72
C GLU A 114 3.59 18.86 13.96
N ILE A 115 2.62 18.43 14.79
CA ILE A 115 2.87 17.60 15.98
C ILE A 115 3.32 16.19 15.57
N LEU A 116 2.63 15.58 14.61
CA LEU A 116 2.89 14.21 14.15
C LEU A 116 4.35 14.05 13.69
N PHE A 117 4.90 15.06 13.03
CA PHE A 117 6.26 15.03 12.48
C PHE A 117 7.27 15.83 13.31
N ASP A 118 6.91 16.29 14.52
CA ASP A 118 7.85 17.01 15.37
C ASP A 118 9.13 16.20 15.63
N ALA A 119 10.28 16.86 15.54
CA ALA A 119 11.61 16.29 15.68
C ALA A 119 11.96 15.11 14.72
N ILE A 120 11.13 14.80 13.72
CA ILE A 120 11.44 13.80 12.69
C ILE A 120 12.10 14.49 11.50
N PRO A 121 13.30 14.06 11.04
CA PRO A 121 14.02 14.70 9.94
C PRO A 121 13.44 14.27 8.58
N LEU A 122 12.37 14.96 8.10
CA LEU A 122 11.61 14.62 6.89
C LEU A 122 12.44 14.67 5.59
N ASP A 123 13.59 15.35 5.61
CA ASP A 123 14.55 15.39 4.51
C ASP A 123 15.43 14.12 4.42
N ARG A 124 15.43 13.28 5.46
CA ARG A 124 16.26 12.07 5.59
C ARG A 124 15.48 10.80 5.83
N VAL A 125 14.35 10.89 6.52
CA VAL A 125 13.48 9.73 6.83
C VAL A 125 12.39 9.63 5.76
N SER A 126 12.33 8.50 5.07
CA SER A 126 11.27 8.23 4.09
C SER A 126 9.95 7.97 4.82
N THR A 127 8.91 8.75 4.51
CA THR A 127 7.58 8.63 5.11
C THR A 127 6.61 7.99 4.13
N SER A 128 5.98 6.89 4.52
CA SER A 128 4.94 6.23 3.74
C SER A 128 3.57 6.48 4.37
N PHE A 129 2.57 6.83 3.56
CA PHE A 129 1.20 7.07 4.00
C PHE A 129 0.26 6.03 3.39
N THR A 130 -0.44 5.30 4.24
CA THR A 130 -1.50 4.39 3.81
C THR A 130 -2.82 5.14 3.81
N ILE A 131 -3.07 5.89 2.74
CA ILE A 131 -4.23 6.77 2.58
C ILE A 131 -4.61 6.87 1.10
N ASN A 132 -5.89 6.94 0.79
CA ASN A 132 -6.40 6.88 -0.58
C ASN A 132 -7.40 8.00 -0.88
N GLY A 133 -8.61 7.98 -0.39
CA GLY A 133 -9.61 9.01 -0.67
C GLY A 133 -9.09 10.44 -0.42
N THR A 134 -8.49 10.68 0.73
CA THR A 134 -7.92 11.98 1.13
C THR A 134 -6.42 12.11 0.87
N ALA A 135 -5.83 11.24 0.04
CA ALA A 135 -4.37 11.20 -0.17
C ALA A 135 -3.77 12.56 -0.58
N ALA A 136 -4.37 13.24 -1.54
CA ALA A 136 -3.90 14.56 -1.99
C ALA A 136 -3.93 15.61 -0.87
N ILE A 137 -4.97 15.57 -0.02
CA ILE A 137 -5.12 16.45 1.15
C ILE A 137 -4.00 16.17 2.16
N LEU A 138 -3.73 14.90 2.47
CA LEU A 138 -2.67 14.52 3.40
C LEU A 138 -1.27 14.84 2.86
N LEU A 139 -1.06 14.71 1.55
CA LEU A 139 0.19 15.15 0.92
C LEU A 139 0.35 16.67 1.02
N ALA A 140 -0.71 17.43 0.83
CA ALA A 140 -0.70 18.89 1.00
C ALA A 140 -0.34 19.28 2.45
N LEU A 141 -0.94 18.64 3.45
CA LEU A 141 -0.59 18.83 4.86
C LEU A 141 0.88 18.47 5.16
N HIS A 142 1.39 17.39 4.59
CA HIS A 142 2.79 16.97 4.75
C HIS A 142 3.77 17.97 4.13
N VAL A 143 3.48 18.46 2.93
CA VAL A 143 4.28 19.48 2.24
C VAL A 143 4.26 20.81 3.01
N ALA A 144 3.09 21.25 3.49
CA ALA A 144 2.93 22.44 4.29
C ALA A 144 3.69 22.34 5.62
N ALA A 145 3.57 21.22 6.36
CA ALA A 145 4.32 20.98 7.61
C ALA A 145 5.83 21.00 7.41
N ALA A 146 6.33 20.43 6.31
CA ALA A 146 7.75 20.51 5.94
C ALA A 146 8.17 21.95 5.62
N GLY A 147 7.33 22.69 4.89
CA GLY A 147 7.54 24.11 4.57
C GLY A 147 7.66 24.99 5.80
N LYS A 148 6.80 24.80 6.82
CA LYS A 148 6.89 25.49 8.12
C LYS A 148 8.24 25.27 8.82
N ARG A 149 8.90 24.15 8.56
CA ARG A 149 10.22 23.80 9.10
C ARG A 149 11.38 24.19 8.19
N GLY A 150 11.12 24.90 7.08
CA GLY A 150 12.12 25.31 6.10
C GLY A 150 12.71 24.14 5.27
N ILE A 151 12.04 23.01 5.20
CA ILE A 151 12.47 21.86 4.41
C ILE A 151 11.96 22.04 2.97
N PRO A 152 12.84 22.12 1.96
CA PRO A 152 12.43 22.24 0.56
C PRO A 152 11.63 21.01 0.09
N ARG A 153 10.57 21.21 -0.69
CA ARG A 153 9.73 20.15 -1.28
C ARG A 153 10.56 19.07 -1.98
N ALA A 154 11.56 19.47 -2.77
CA ALA A 154 12.45 18.57 -3.51
C ALA A 154 13.32 17.64 -2.62
N LYS A 155 13.40 17.88 -1.31
CA LYS A 155 14.12 17.01 -0.36
C LYS A 155 13.22 15.99 0.30
N LEU A 156 11.90 16.12 0.23
CA LEU A 156 10.98 15.17 0.81
C LEU A 156 11.12 13.81 0.12
N THR A 157 11.16 12.76 0.93
CA THR A 157 11.25 11.38 0.45
C THR A 157 10.15 10.56 1.07
N GLY A 158 9.46 9.78 0.28
CA GLY A 158 8.35 9.00 0.79
C GLY A 158 7.51 8.35 -0.29
N THR A 159 6.33 7.96 0.13
CA THR A 159 5.32 7.35 -0.73
C THR A 159 3.95 7.67 -0.17
N ILE A 160 3.01 8.02 -1.01
CA ILE A 160 1.59 8.03 -0.64
C ILE A 160 0.88 6.94 -1.44
N GLN A 161 -0.03 6.20 -0.78
CA GLN A 161 -0.69 5.07 -1.46
C GLN A 161 -1.53 5.57 -2.61
N ASN A 162 -2.48 6.48 -2.37
CA ASN A 162 -3.20 7.22 -3.42
C ASN A 162 -3.81 6.32 -4.51
N ASP A 163 -4.21 5.10 -4.13
CA ASP A 163 -4.78 4.09 -5.02
C ASP A 163 -6.28 3.96 -4.75
N ILE A 164 -7.09 4.67 -5.54
CA ILE A 164 -8.53 4.75 -5.30
C ILE A 164 -9.29 3.56 -5.90
N LEU A 165 -8.82 2.97 -7.00
CA LEU A 165 -9.53 1.90 -7.69
C LEU A 165 -9.70 0.69 -6.79
N LYS A 166 -8.65 0.30 -6.06
CA LYS A 166 -8.75 -0.80 -5.09
C LYS A 166 -9.71 -0.50 -3.93
N GLU A 167 -9.94 0.78 -3.58
CA GLU A 167 -10.90 1.13 -2.54
C GLU A 167 -12.32 0.79 -2.95
N TYR A 168 -12.70 1.09 -4.19
CA TYR A 168 -14.02 0.73 -4.71
C TYR A 168 -14.24 -0.78 -4.79
N ALA A 169 -13.18 -1.54 -4.99
CA ALA A 169 -13.26 -2.98 -5.20
C ALA A 169 -13.17 -3.82 -3.92
N SER A 170 -12.41 -3.38 -2.91
CA SER A 170 -12.06 -4.28 -1.79
C SER A 170 -12.03 -3.66 -0.39
N ARG A 171 -11.78 -2.34 -0.24
CA ARG A 171 -11.53 -1.78 1.10
C ARG A 171 -12.60 -0.82 1.61
N GLY A 172 -13.17 0.03 0.75
CA GLY A 172 -14.36 0.83 1.10
C GLY A 172 -14.11 2.24 1.61
N THR A 173 -12.89 2.80 1.54
CA THR A 173 -12.63 4.18 1.96
C THR A 173 -12.59 5.15 0.77
N TRP A 174 -13.62 5.12 -0.05
CA TRP A 174 -13.84 6.09 -1.13
C TRP A 174 -14.63 7.30 -0.66
N ILE A 175 -14.59 8.38 -1.42
CA ILE A 175 -15.37 9.60 -1.19
C ILE A 175 -16.11 9.98 -2.47
N TRP A 176 -15.40 10.35 -3.52
CA TRP A 176 -15.93 10.84 -4.78
C TRP A 176 -16.06 9.74 -5.83
N PRO A 177 -16.83 9.97 -6.92
CA PRO A 177 -16.90 9.06 -8.06
C PRO A 177 -15.52 8.74 -8.69
N PRO A 178 -15.39 7.64 -9.47
CA PRO A 178 -14.12 7.24 -10.06
C PRO A 178 -13.45 8.31 -10.91
N GLU A 179 -14.18 8.99 -11.80
CA GLU A 179 -13.62 9.97 -12.73
C GLU A 179 -12.92 11.15 -12.02
N PRO A 180 -13.56 11.93 -11.11
CA PRO A 180 -12.88 13.00 -10.40
C PRO A 180 -11.78 12.47 -9.45
N SER A 181 -11.91 11.26 -8.93
CA SER A 181 -10.85 10.64 -8.13
C SER A 181 -9.61 10.33 -8.95
N LEU A 182 -9.76 9.80 -10.16
CA LEU A 182 -8.67 9.56 -11.10
C LEU A 182 -8.00 10.89 -11.53
N ARG A 183 -8.80 11.95 -11.74
CA ARG A 183 -8.27 13.29 -11.99
C ARG A 183 -7.37 13.76 -10.85
N LEU A 184 -7.81 13.63 -9.60
CA LEU A 184 -7.04 14.05 -8.42
C LEU A 184 -5.72 13.27 -8.28
N ILE A 185 -5.74 11.97 -8.63
CA ILE A 185 -4.53 11.14 -8.69
C ILE A 185 -3.56 11.64 -9.75
N ALA A 186 -4.06 11.96 -10.95
CA ALA A 186 -3.22 12.52 -12.01
C ALA A 186 -2.62 13.87 -11.59
N ASP A 187 -3.40 14.75 -10.94
CA ASP A 187 -2.90 16.01 -10.37
C ASP A 187 -1.77 15.78 -9.36
N THR A 188 -1.92 14.78 -8.49
CA THR A 188 -0.89 14.39 -7.50
C THR A 188 0.38 13.88 -8.18
N ILE A 189 0.25 13.06 -9.24
CA ILE A 189 1.39 12.53 -10.00
C ILE A 189 2.13 13.67 -10.70
N GLU A 190 1.41 14.55 -11.40
CA GLU A 190 1.99 15.72 -12.10
C GLU A 190 2.74 16.64 -11.10
N PHE A 191 2.12 16.96 -9.97
CA PHE A 191 2.72 17.77 -8.92
C PHE A 191 3.99 17.14 -8.34
N CYS A 192 3.94 15.85 -8.00
CA CYS A 192 5.10 15.17 -7.43
C CYS A 192 6.27 15.09 -8.42
N ALA A 193 5.99 14.86 -9.70
CA ALA A 193 7.03 14.82 -10.72
C ALA A 193 7.76 16.17 -10.85
N ALA A 194 7.04 17.28 -10.72
CA ALA A 194 7.60 18.63 -10.82
C ALA A 194 8.26 19.11 -9.52
N GLU A 195 7.57 18.98 -8.39
CA GLU A 195 7.91 19.68 -7.15
C GLU A 195 8.52 18.77 -6.07
N VAL A 196 8.19 17.46 -6.08
CA VAL A 196 8.62 16.49 -5.05
C VAL A 196 9.25 15.25 -5.70
N PRO A 197 10.32 15.39 -6.51
CA PRO A 197 10.81 14.36 -7.42
C PRO A 197 11.37 13.10 -6.73
N ARG A 198 11.53 13.11 -5.41
CA ARG A 198 12.00 11.96 -4.61
C ARG A 198 10.87 11.24 -3.87
N PHE A 199 9.62 11.65 -4.12
CA PHE A 199 8.44 11.08 -3.50
C PHE A 199 7.68 10.21 -4.53
N ASN A 200 7.23 9.03 -4.13
CA ASN A 200 6.37 8.22 -4.97
C ASN A 200 4.94 8.75 -4.84
N ALA A 201 4.42 9.30 -5.92
CA ALA A 201 3.10 9.94 -5.96
C ALA A 201 1.94 8.94 -5.82
N ILE A 202 2.23 7.66 -6.10
CA ILE A 202 1.28 6.57 -5.98
C ILE A 202 2.00 5.28 -5.60
N SER A 203 1.33 4.45 -4.81
CA SER A 203 1.72 3.06 -4.55
C SER A 203 0.51 2.17 -4.81
N VAL A 204 0.43 1.65 -6.03
CA VAL A 204 -0.68 0.80 -6.47
C VAL A 204 -0.72 -0.46 -5.62
N ALA A 205 -1.84 -0.71 -4.93
CA ALA A 205 -1.87 -1.58 -3.75
C ALA A 205 -2.72 -2.84 -3.95
N GLY A 206 -2.09 -3.90 -4.41
CA GLY A 206 -2.68 -5.24 -4.47
C GLY A 206 -2.99 -5.87 -3.11
N ALA A 207 -2.31 -5.40 -2.06
CA ALA A 207 -2.44 -5.93 -0.72
C ALA A 207 -3.91 -6.08 -0.25
N HIS A 208 -4.75 -5.10 -0.53
CA HIS A 208 -6.16 -5.14 -0.10
C HIS A 208 -7.01 -6.12 -0.92
N PHE A 209 -6.70 -6.34 -2.19
CA PHE A 209 -7.30 -7.44 -2.96
C PHE A 209 -6.95 -8.80 -2.34
N ARG A 210 -5.68 -8.95 -1.90
CA ARG A 210 -5.19 -10.16 -1.26
C ARG A 210 -5.89 -10.45 0.07
N ASP A 211 -6.05 -9.41 0.91
CA ASP A 211 -6.79 -9.51 2.18
C ASP A 211 -8.29 -9.82 1.97
N ALA A 212 -8.87 -9.29 0.91
CA ALA A 212 -10.26 -9.60 0.55
C ALA A 212 -10.46 -11.01 -0.01
N GLY A 213 -9.37 -11.77 -0.26
CA GLY A 213 -9.42 -13.18 -0.67
C GLY A 213 -8.91 -13.49 -2.07
N ALA A 214 -8.43 -12.50 -2.82
CA ALA A 214 -7.83 -12.74 -4.13
C ALA A 214 -6.61 -13.67 -4.03
N THR A 215 -6.37 -14.46 -5.07
CA THR A 215 -5.15 -15.28 -5.20
C THR A 215 -3.92 -14.40 -5.48
N ALA A 216 -2.72 -14.95 -5.34
CA ALA A 216 -1.48 -14.24 -5.68
C ALA A 216 -1.44 -13.77 -7.15
N VAL A 217 -2.01 -14.56 -8.05
CA VAL A 217 -2.14 -14.21 -9.48
C VAL A 217 -3.13 -13.06 -9.68
N GLN A 218 -4.29 -13.11 -9.05
CA GLN A 218 -5.30 -12.06 -9.14
C GLN A 218 -4.81 -10.76 -8.49
N GLU A 219 -4.17 -10.84 -7.32
CA GLU A 219 -3.53 -9.69 -6.67
C GLU A 219 -2.60 -8.96 -7.64
N MET A 220 -1.69 -9.70 -8.30
CA MET A 220 -0.76 -9.10 -9.26
C MET A 220 -1.49 -8.55 -10.50
N ALA A 221 -2.42 -9.28 -11.07
CA ALA A 221 -3.13 -8.87 -12.28
C ALA A 221 -3.98 -7.61 -12.06
N PHE A 222 -4.75 -7.56 -10.97
CA PHE A 222 -5.58 -6.41 -10.62
C PHE A 222 -4.72 -5.16 -10.35
N THR A 223 -3.61 -5.35 -9.62
CA THR A 223 -2.67 -4.27 -9.34
C THR A 223 -2.02 -3.70 -10.59
N LEU A 224 -1.63 -4.56 -11.54
CA LEU A 224 -1.07 -4.10 -12.81
C LEU A 224 -2.13 -3.41 -13.67
N ALA A 225 -3.37 -3.88 -13.66
CA ALA A 225 -4.48 -3.25 -14.37
C ALA A 225 -4.82 -1.87 -13.79
N ASP A 226 -4.81 -1.71 -12.46
CA ASP A 226 -4.91 -0.39 -11.81
C ASP A 226 -3.77 0.52 -12.25
N GLY A 227 -2.53 0.02 -12.22
CA GLY A 227 -1.35 0.77 -12.67
C GLY A 227 -1.44 1.22 -14.13
N VAL A 228 -1.97 0.37 -15.01
CA VAL A 228 -2.24 0.72 -16.42
C VAL A 228 -3.26 1.85 -16.50
N THR A 229 -4.38 1.74 -15.78
CA THR A 229 -5.44 2.76 -15.76
C THR A 229 -4.92 4.12 -15.29
N TYR A 230 -4.08 4.14 -14.24
CA TYR A 230 -3.46 5.39 -13.79
C TYR A 230 -2.49 5.99 -14.82
N CYS A 231 -1.69 5.16 -15.50
CA CYS A 231 -0.83 5.63 -16.58
C CYS A 231 -1.64 6.24 -17.73
N GLU A 232 -2.71 5.58 -18.15
CA GLU A 232 -3.61 6.07 -19.20
C GLU A 232 -4.22 7.42 -18.81
N THR A 233 -4.77 7.52 -17.59
CA THR A 233 -5.34 8.76 -17.05
C THR A 233 -4.37 9.95 -17.11
N VAL A 234 -3.10 9.75 -16.76
CA VAL A 234 -2.08 10.81 -16.82
C VAL A 234 -1.72 11.14 -18.27
N LEU A 235 -1.55 10.13 -19.13
CA LEU A 235 -1.15 10.32 -20.53
C LEU A 235 -2.24 10.98 -21.37
N GLU A 236 -3.51 10.66 -21.13
CA GLU A 236 -4.67 11.26 -21.81
C GLU A 236 -4.76 12.78 -21.61
N ARG A 237 -4.24 13.29 -20.49
CA ARG A 237 -4.16 14.74 -20.25
C ARG A 237 -3.13 15.44 -21.14
N GLY A 238 -2.20 14.71 -21.74
CA GLY A 238 -1.21 15.23 -22.68
C GLY A 238 -0.16 16.17 -22.08
N ARG A 239 -0.02 16.21 -20.75
CA ARG A 239 0.89 17.12 -20.03
C ARG A 239 2.26 16.51 -19.74
N MET A 240 2.34 15.18 -19.69
CA MET A 240 3.55 14.44 -19.35
C MET A 240 3.74 13.24 -20.24
N THR A 241 4.98 12.82 -20.41
CA THR A 241 5.36 11.53 -21.01
C THR A 241 5.50 10.46 -19.93
N ILE A 242 5.42 9.19 -20.32
CA ILE A 242 5.59 8.06 -19.40
C ILE A 242 6.96 8.08 -18.70
N ASP A 243 8.02 8.52 -19.36
CA ASP A 243 9.37 8.61 -18.81
C ASP A 243 9.50 9.66 -17.69
N GLU A 244 8.63 10.67 -17.64
CA GLU A 244 8.66 11.73 -16.64
C GLU A 244 8.00 11.31 -15.32
N PHE A 245 6.95 10.49 -15.34
CA PHE A 245 6.22 10.15 -14.12
C PHE A 245 6.29 8.68 -13.70
N ALA A 246 6.43 7.71 -14.62
CA ALA A 246 6.49 6.29 -14.25
C ALA A 246 7.61 5.95 -13.25
N PRO A 247 8.76 6.66 -13.22
CA PRO A 247 9.75 6.46 -12.15
C PRO A 247 9.24 6.74 -10.73
N GLN A 248 8.09 7.38 -10.54
CA GLN A 248 7.47 7.65 -9.24
C GLN A 248 6.30 6.72 -8.92
N ILE A 249 5.93 5.83 -9.85
CA ILE A 249 4.97 4.77 -9.57
C ILE A 249 5.67 3.68 -8.74
N SER A 250 5.04 3.27 -7.67
CA SER A 250 5.44 2.12 -6.86
C SER A 250 4.24 1.21 -6.63
N PHE A 251 4.50 0.04 -6.07
CA PHE A 251 3.49 -0.98 -5.84
C PHE A 251 3.53 -1.46 -4.39
N PHE A 252 2.43 -2.08 -3.94
CA PHE A 252 2.33 -2.58 -2.58
C PHE A 252 1.54 -3.88 -2.51
N PHE A 253 2.11 -4.90 -1.88
CA PHE A 253 1.56 -6.26 -1.85
C PHE A 253 1.54 -6.85 -0.45
N TYR A 254 0.76 -7.92 -0.28
CA TYR A 254 0.98 -8.88 0.78
C TYR A 254 1.86 -10.05 0.31
N THR A 255 2.58 -10.65 1.25
CA THR A 255 3.28 -11.91 1.06
C THR A 255 2.70 -12.91 2.06
N HIS A 256 2.05 -13.94 1.55
CA HIS A 256 1.41 -14.98 2.34
C HIS A 256 2.15 -16.32 2.26
N GLY A 257 1.55 -17.39 2.79
CA GLY A 257 2.18 -18.65 3.09
C GLY A 257 2.74 -19.50 1.94
N GLU A 258 2.39 -19.24 0.67
CA GLU A 258 2.86 -20.02 -0.49
C GLU A 258 4.22 -19.53 -0.98
N PHE A 259 5.27 -19.91 -0.27
CA PHE A 259 6.63 -19.38 -0.37
C PHE A 259 7.15 -19.19 -1.81
N PHE A 260 7.10 -20.23 -2.63
CA PHE A 260 7.63 -20.17 -4.01
C PHE A 260 6.70 -19.42 -4.96
N GLU A 261 5.40 -19.51 -4.76
CA GLU A 261 4.42 -18.75 -5.55
C GLU A 261 4.57 -17.25 -5.31
N GLU A 262 4.80 -16.84 -4.07
CA GLU A 262 5.04 -15.43 -3.72
C GLU A 262 6.34 -14.88 -4.37
N ILE A 263 7.40 -15.68 -4.39
CA ILE A 263 8.64 -15.31 -5.09
C ILE A 263 8.39 -15.18 -6.60
N ALA A 264 7.69 -16.14 -7.19
CA ALA A 264 7.36 -16.14 -8.61
C ALA A 264 6.44 -14.97 -9.00
N LYS A 265 5.47 -14.61 -8.13
CA LYS A 265 4.59 -13.45 -8.29
C LYS A 265 5.40 -12.17 -8.50
N TYR A 266 6.40 -11.90 -7.64
CA TYR A 266 7.21 -10.70 -7.75
C TYR A 266 8.13 -10.69 -8.97
N ARG A 267 8.68 -11.85 -9.35
CA ARG A 267 9.51 -12.00 -10.55
C ARG A 267 8.68 -11.77 -11.82
N ALA A 268 7.51 -12.39 -11.90
CA ALA A 268 6.55 -12.23 -13.00
C ALA A 268 6.04 -10.79 -13.10
N GLY A 269 5.66 -10.19 -11.96
CA GLY A 269 5.19 -8.81 -11.89
C GLY A 269 6.21 -7.79 -12.42
N ARG A 270 7.51 -7.93 -12.06
CA ARG A 270 8.57 -7.07 -12.60
C ARG A 270 8.68 -7.18 -14.11
N ARG A 271 8.72 -8.41 -14.61
CA ARG A 271 8.84 -8.66 -16.05
C ARG A 271 7.63 -8.11 -16.81
N ARG A 272 6.44 -8.39 -16.32
CA ARG A 272 5.20 -7.96 -16.96
C ARG A 272 5.05 -6.43 -16.95
N TRP A 273 5.28 -5.77 -15.82
CA TRP A 273 5.23 -4.32 -15.74
C TRP A 273 6.23 -3.65 -16.68
N ALA A 274 7.48 -4.12 -16.68
CA ALA A 274 8.51 -3.58 -17.56
C ALA A 274 8.12 -3.67 -19.04
N THR A 275 7.55 -4.81 -19.46
CA THR A 275 7.07 -5.04 -20.82
C THR A 275 5.89 -4.10 -21.14
N ILE A 276 4.89 -3.98 -20.24
CA ILE A 276 3.75 -3.08 -20.43
C ILE A 276 4.23 -1.63 -20.63
N VAL A 277 5.09 -1.13 -19.73
CA VAL A 277 5.54 0.26 -19.79
C VAL A 277 6.37 0.52 -21.04
N ARG A 278 7.18 -0.44 -21.47
CA ARG A 278 7.99 -0.34 -22.70
C ARG A 278 7.15 -0.41 -23.97
N GLU A 279 6.27 -1.40 -24.08
CA GLU A 279 5.60 -1.73 -25.33
C GLU A 279 4.26 -1.00 -25.50
N ARG A 280 3.43 -0.92 -24.44
CA ARG A 280 2.13 -0.25 -24.50
C ARG A 280 2.28 1.27 -24.43
N PHE A 281 3.15 1.78 -23.55
CA PHE A 281 3.30 3.22 -23.30
C PHE A 281 4.52 3.84 -23.97
N GLY A 282 5.40 3.05 -24.59
CA GLY A 282 6.52 3.54 -25.38
C GLY A 282 7.63 4.18 -24.55
N ALA A 283 7.84 3.75 -23.28
CA ALA A 283 8.92 4.26 -22.44
C ALA A 283 10.29 4.03 -23.08
N ARG A 284 11.16 5.03 -23.01
CA ARG A 284 12.50 5.01 -23.59
C ARG A 284 13.58 4.67 -22.59
N THR A 285 13.33 4.92 -21.30
CA THR A 285 14.29 4.72 -20.23
C THR A 285 13.97 3.46 -19.43
N ASP A 286 15.00 2.74 -19.03
CA ASP A 286 14.87 1.58 -18.16
C ASP A 286 14.31 1.96 -16.78
N LYS A 287 14.61 3.17 -16.31
CA LYS A 287 14.11 3.69 -15.04
C LYS A 287 12.58 3.78 -14.99
N ALA A 288 11.93 4.14 -16.10
CA ALA A 288 10.47 4.17 -16.21
C ALA A 288 9.85 2.77 -16.13
N CYS A 289 10.57 1.75 -16.62
CA CYS A 289 10.11 0.37 -16.66
C CYS A 289 10.32 -0.40 -15.34
N MET A 290 11.01 0.18 -14.36
CA MET A 290 11.30 -0.50 -13.09
C MET A 290 10.05 -0.70 -12.24
N PHE A 291 9.78 -1.95 -11.84
CA PHE A 291 8.74 -2.32 -10.91
C PHE A 291 9.28 -2.26 -9.47
N ARG A 292 9.07 -1.15 -8.80
CA ARG A 292 9.49 -0.97 -7.39
C ARG A 292 8.31 -1.22 -6.47
N PHE A 293 8.48 -2.09 -5.49
CA PHE A 293 7.39 -2.43 -4.60
C PHE A 293 7.80 -2.51 -3.13
N GLY A 294 6.83 -2.23 -2.29
CA GLY A 294 6.84 -2.60 -0.88
C GLY A 294 5.91 -3.77 -0.63
N CYS A 295 6.08 -4.43 0.51
CA CYS A 295 5.16 -5.48 0.94
C CYS A 295 5.00 -5.54 2.46
N VAL A 296 3.95 -6.26 2.85
CA VAL A 296 3.72 -6.76 4.20
C VAL A 296 3.93 -8.25 4.19
N ALA A 297 4.73 -8.76 5.13
CA ALA A 297 4.70 -10.16 5.52
C ALA A 297 3.69 -10.30 6.67
N GLY A 298 2.58 -11.00 6.44
CA GLY A 298 1.46 -11.09 7.39
C GLY A 298 0.09 -10.80 6.77
N GLY A 299 -0.78 -10.15 7.52
CA GLY A 299 -2.16 -9.86 7.12
C GLY A 299 -3.07 -11.09 7.29
N ALA A 300 -3.92 -11.39 6.30
CA ALA A 300 -4.86 -12.52 6.33
C ALA A 300 -4.21 -13.91 6.47
N SER A 301 -2.88 -14.01 6.42
CA SER A 301 -2.13 -15.24 6.69
C SER A 301 -1.91 -15.51 8.18
N LEU A 302 -2.25 -14.59 9.07
CA LEU A 302 -2.09 -14.71 10.50
C LEU A 302 -3.38 -15.20 11.17
N TYR A 303 -3.21 -16.06 12.15
CA TYR A 303 -4.35 -16.73 12.79
C TYR A 303 -4.34 -16.50 14.30
N ALA A 304 -5.53 -16.37 14.90
CA ALA A 304 -5.72 -16.22 16.33
C ALA A 304 -5.35 -17.48 17.14
N PRO A 305 -5.75 -18.71 16.72
CA PRO A 305 -5.33 -19.92 17.40
C PRO A 305 -3.81 -20.11 17.37
N GLN A 306 -3.21 -20.43 18.53
CA GLN A 306 -1.76 -20.61 18.69
C GLN A 306 -0.97 -19.43 18.10
N ALA A 307 -1.36 -18.21 18.43
CA ALA A 307 -0.93 -16.97 17.77
C ALA A 307 0.59 -16.78 17.70
N ARG A 308 1.37 -17.35 18.64
CA ARG A 308 2.84 -17.25 18.59
C ARG A 308 3.45 -17.94 17.36
N ASN A 309 2.74 -18.89 16.73
CA ASN A 309 3.14 -19.48 15.46
C ASN A 309 3.20 -18.43 14.33
N ASN A 310 2.50 -17.31 14.48
CA ASN A 310 2.54 -16.20 13.51
C ASN A 310 3.95 -15.61 13.38
N THR A 311 4.77 -15.63 14.43
CA THR A 311 6.18 -15.21 14.32
C THR A 311 6.95 -16.04 13.29
N VAL A 312 6.68 -17.35 13.24
CA VAL A 312 7.29 -18.26 12.26
C VAL A 312 6.74 -17.99 10.85
N ARG A 313 5.41 -17.79 10.72
CA ARG A 313 4.77 -17.45 9.42
C ARG A 313 5.38 -16.19 8.85
N VAL A 314 5.40 -15.11 9.62
CA VAL A 314 5.97 -13.83 9.20
C VAL A 314 7.45 -13.94 8.83
N ALA A 315 8.23 -14.77 9.51
CA ALA A 315 9.66 -14.95 9.21
C ALA A 315 9.90 -15.51 7.81
N TYR A 316 9.18 -16.58 7.40
CA TYR A 316 9.36 -17.13 6.04
C TYR A 316 8.65 -16.31 4.96
N GLU A 317 7.55 -15.64 5.26
CA GLU A 317 6.89 -14.70 4.35
C GLU A 317 7.80 -13.49 4.05
N ALA A 318 8.44 -12.96 5.09
CA ALA A 318 9.47 -11.93 4.93
C ALA A 318 10.67 -12.42 4.10
N LEU A 319 11.10 -13.68 4.31
CA LEU A 319 12.15 -14.28 3.49
C LEU A 319 11.72 -14.42 2.02
N ALA A 320 10.47 -14.83 1.75
CA ALA A 320 9.92 -14.89 0.39
C ALA A 320 9.92 -13.50 -0.27
N SER A 321 9.54 -12.47 0.47
CA SER A 321 9.58 -11.07 0.01
C SER A 321 10.99 -10.62 -0.38
N VAL A 322 11.98 -10.94 0.47
CA VAL A 322 13.40 -10.61 0.21
C VAL A 322 13.93 -11.35 -1.01
N LEU A 323 13.67 -12.66 -1.11
CA LEU A 323 14.05 -13.46 -2.29
C LEU A 323 13.26 -13.03 -3.54
N GLY A 324 12.07 -12.49 -3.37
CA GLY A 324 11.28 -11.82 -4.40
C GLY A 324 11.82 -10.46 -4.84
N GLY A 325 12.75 -9.85 -4.10
CA GLY A 325 13.43 -8.60 -4.47
C GLY A 325 12.70 -7.32 -4.05
N VAL A 326 12.10 -7.27 -2.88
CA VAL A 326 11.36 -6.12 -2.30
C VAL A 326 12.27 -4.91 -2.03
N GLN A 327 11.76 -3.68 -2.17
CA GLN A 327 12.48 -2.44 -1.85
C GLN A 327 12.10 -1.84 -0.48
N SER A 328 10.94 -2.19 0.04
CA SER A 328 10.47 -1.73 1.36
C SER A 328 9.58 -2.80 1.97
N MET A 329 9.74 -3.10 3.23
CA MET A 329 8.96 -4.15 3.88
C MET A 329 8.58 -3.74 5.29
N PHE A 330 7.39 -4.14 5.72
CA PHE A 330 7.09 -4.29 7.12
C PHE A 330 6.59 -5.71 7.43
N THR A 331 6.82 -6.13 8.64
CA THR A 331 6.46 -7.43 9.17
C THR A 331 5.34 -7.25 10.18
N ALA A 332 4.25 -7.98 10.01
CA ALA A 332 3.15 -7.97 10.95
C ALA A 332 3.59 -8.53 12.29
N ALA A 333 3.02 -8.00 13.35
CA ALA A 333 3.26 -8.53 14.70
C ALA A 333 2.42 -9.80 14.93
N TRP A 334 2.91 -10.72 15.73
CA TRP A 334 2.25 -12.01 15.97
C TRP A 334 0.85 -11.87 16.60
N ASP A 335 0.59 -10.75 17.29
CA ASP A 335 -0.65 -10.43 17.99
C ASP A 335 -1.66 -9.64 17.12
N GLU A 336 -1.32 -9.32 15.89
CA GLU A 336 -2.17 -8.57 14.94
C GLU A 336 -3.61 -9.12 14.79
N PRO A 337 -3.86 -10.46 14.84
CA PRO A 337 -5.23 -10.98 14.80
C PRO A 337 -6.13 -10.59 15.99
N PHE A 338 -5.57 -10.01 17.04
CA PHE A 338 -6.31 -9.67 18.27
C PHE A 338 -6.39 -8.17 18.53
N ALA A 339 -5.31 -7.42 18.28
CA ALA A 339 -5.20 -6.02 18.69
C ALA A 339 -4.09 -5.28 17.93
N LEU A 340 -4.00 -3.97 18.15
CA LEU A 340 -2.84 -3.19 17.73
C LEU A 340 -1.57 -3.71 18.44
N PRO A 341 -0.42 -3.78 17.73
CA PRO A 341 0.80 -4.34 18.25
C PRO A 341 1.30 -3.62 19.52
N SER A 342 1.68 -4.40 20.53
CA SER A 342 2.43 -3.91 21.69
C SER A 342 3.84 -3.42 21.26
N GLU A 343 4.56 -2.74 22.14
CA GLU A 343 5.97 -2.40 21.88
C GLU A 343 6.85 -3.64 21.74
N GLU A 344 6.60 -4.67 22.54
CA GLU A 344 7.32 -5.95 22.48
C GLU A 344 7.10 -6.64 21.13
N SER A 345 5.84 -6.83 20.73
CA SER A 345 5.50 -7.53 19.49
C SER A 345 5.94 -6.76 18.24
N ALA A 346 5.80 -5.44 18.22
CA ALA A 346 6.28 -4.57 17.16
C ALA A 346 7.82 -4.61 17.05
N THR A 347 8.52 -4.64 18.20
CA THR A 347 9.98 -4.77 18.21
C THR A 347 10.40 -6.13 17.67
N LEU A 348 9.75 -7.24 18.10
CA LEU A 348 10.03 -8.58 17.57
C LEU A 348 9.81 -8.67 16.06
N ALA A 349 8.73 -8.07 15.56
CA ALA A 349 8.45 -7.99 14.15
C ALA A 349 9.56 -7.24 13.38
N LEU A 350 10.06 -6.13 13.90
CA LEU A 350 11.21 -5.41 13.32
C LEU A 350 12.51 -6.26 13.38
N ARG A 351 12.76 -6.99 14.49
CA ARG A 351 13.92 -7.89 14.62
C ARG A 351 13.91 -8.99 13.56
N THR A 352 12.74 -9.50 13.17
CA THR A 352 12.63 -10.46 12.06
C THR A 352 13.31 -9.95 10.79
N GLN A 353 13.05 -8.70 10.39
CA GLN A 353 13.70 -8.09 9.23
C GLN A 353 15.21 -7.90 9.43
N GLN A 354 15.63 -7.50 10.64
CA GLN A 354 17.04 -7.28 10.96
C GLN A 354 17.83 -8.61 10.95
N ILE A 355 17.25 -9.69 11.48
CA ILE A 355 17.83 -11.05 11.39
C ILE A 355 18.01 -11.45 9.93
N LEU A 356 17.00 -11.27 9.09
CA LEU A 356 17.11 -11.55 7.66
C LEU A 356 18.23 -10.74 7.00
N ALA A 357 18.34 -9.45 7.31
CA ALA A 357 19.34 -8.58 6.70
C ALA A 357 20.78 -8.89 7.13
N HIS A 358 21.00 -9.31 8.38
CA HIS A 358 22.34 -9.39 8.97
C HIS A 358 22.85 -10.82 9.21
N GLU A 359 21.98 -11.80 9.48
CA GLU A 359 22.40 -13.14 9.90
C GLU A 359 22.30 -14.19 8.79
N THR A 360 21.28 -14.11 7.91
CA THR A 360 20.96 -15.18 6.94
C THR A 360 21.87 -15.22 5.71
N GLY A 361 22.54 -14.12 5.40
CA GLY A 361 23.37 -13.99 4.20
C GLY A 361 22.61 -13.71 2.90
N VAL A 362 21.28 -13.54 2.91
CA VAL A 362 20.45 -13.26 1.71
C VAL A 362 20.84 -11.96 1.00
N THR A 363 21.50 -11.03 1.71
CA THR A 363 21.98 -9.75 1.16
C THR A 363 23.33 -9.86 0.43
N LYS A 364 23.99 -11.03 0.46
CA LYS A 364 25.35 -11.21 -0.05
C LYS A 364 25.40 -11.50 -1.55
N VAL A 365 24.31 -11.96 -2.15
CA VAL A 365 24.21 -12.35 -3.57
C VAL A 365 22.94 -11.72 -4.16
N ALA A 366 23.06 -11.19 -5.38
CA ALA A 366 21.88 -10.73 -6.12
C ALA A 366 21.15 -11.94 -6.73
N ASP A 367 19.84 -12.03 -6.52
CA ASP A 367 18.97 -13.11 -7.01
C ASP A 367 19.56 -14.54 -6.81
N PRO A 368 19.68 -15.02 -5.56
CA PRO A 368 20.29 -16.32 -5.28
C PRO A 368 19.49 -17.51 -5.84
N LEU A 369 18.22 -17.33 -6.22
CA LEU A 369 17.35 -18.34 -6.81
C LEU A 369 17.35 -18.32 -8.34
N GLY A 370 18.03 -17.35 -8.96
CA GLY A 370 18.13 -17.23 -10.42
C GLY A 370 18.72 -18.48 -11.07
N GLY A 371 18.05 -19.01 -12.09
CA GLY A 371 18.44 -20.24 -12.77
C GLY A 371 17.88 -21.52 -12.16
N SER A 372 17.16 -21.47 -11.02
CA SER A 372 16.39 -22.62 -10.52
C SER A 372 15.33 -23.03 -11.53
N TYR A 373 15.37 -24.24 -12.02
CA TYR A 373 14.40 -24.73 -13.01
C TYR A 373 12.96 -24.57 -12.54
N PHE A 374 12.70 -24.85 -11.26
CA PHE A 374 11.38 -24.70 -10.68
C PHE A 374 10.95 -23.23 -10.58
N VAL A 375 11.80 -22.36 -10.03
CA VAL A 375 11.45 -20.95 -9.83
C VAL A 375 11.25 -20.23 -11.17
N GLU A 376 12.07 -20.52 -12.18
CA GLU A 376 11.91 -19.93 -13.51
C GLU A 376 10.62 -20.43 -14.19
N ALA A 377 10.35 -21.76 -14.15
CA ALA A 377 9.13 -22.33 -14.71
C ALA A 377 7.87 -21.81 -14.01
N LEU A 378 7.90 -21.67 -12.68
CA LEU A 378 6.78 -21.10 -11.92
C LEU A 378 6.58 -19.62 -12.20
N THR A 379 7.68 -18.86 -12.40
CA THR A 379 7.62 -17.45 -12.82
C THR A 379 6.93 -17.31 -14.18
N ASP A 380 7.28 -18.15 -15.16
CA ASP A 380 6.67 -18.16 -16.48
C ASP A 380 5.18 -18.51 -16.43
N ALA A 381 4.82 -19.55 -15.66
CA ALA A 381 3.42 -19.95 -15.50
C ALA A 381 2.58 -18.90 -14.75
N THR A 382 3.19 -18.21 -13.79
CA THR A 382 2.54 -17.10 -13.06
C THR A 382 2.27 -15.93 -13.99
N GLU A 383 3.26 -15.53 -14.79
CA GLU A 383 3.10 -14.43 -15.76
C GLU A 383 1.98 -14.72 -16.78
N GLU A 384 1.94 -15.92 -17.35
CA GLU A 384 0.87 -16.31 -18.27
C GLU A 384 -0.53 -16.21 -17.66
N ARG A 385 -0.66 -16.54 -16.37
CA ARG A 385 -1.95 -16.43 -15.69
C ARG A 385 -2.30 -14.99 -15.38
N VAL A 386 -1.34 -14.18 -14.98
CA VAL A 386 -1.51 -12.73 -14.80
C VAL A 386 -1.97 -12.08 -16.10
N GLU A 387 -1.33 -12.41 -17.22
CA GLU A 387 -1.72 -11.91 -18.56
C GLU A 387 -3.16 -12.26 -18.91
N ARG A 388 -3.58 -13.51 -18.66
CA ARG A 388 -4.95 -13.95 -18.93
C ARG A 388 -5.97 -13.18 -18.10
N VAL A 389 -5.74 -13.01 -16.81
CA VAL A 389 -6.63 -12.24 -15.94
C VAL A 389 -6.71 -10.78 -16.39
N MET A 390 -5.58 -10.16 -16.75
CA MET A 390 -5.57 -8.79 -17.28
C MET A 390 -6.36 -8.69 -18.60
N ALA A 391 -6.19 -9.66 -19.50
CA ALA A 391 -6.93 -9.69 -20.76
C ALA A 391 -8.44 -9.85 -20.55
N ASP A 392 -8.87 -10.65 -19.56
CA ASP A 392 -10.27 -10.82 -19.19
C ASP A 392 -10.86 -9.49 -18.65
N LEU A 393 -10.13 -8.75 -17.81
CA LEU A 393 -10.55 -7.43 -17.34
C LEU A 393 -10.66 -6.41 -18.49
N GLU A 394 -9.70 -6.42 -19.41
CA GLU A 394 -9.71 -5.54 -20.58
C GLU A 394 -10.88 -5.87 -21.52
N ALA A 395 -11.16 -7.15 -21.74
CA ALA A 395 -12.32 -7.60 -22.54
C ALA A 395 -13.67 -7.23 -21.89
N HIS A 396 -13.72 -7.12 -20.56
CA HIS A 396 -14.91 -6.66 -19.83
C HIS A 396 -15.10 -5.13 -19.88
N GLY A 397 -14.15 -4.37 -20.39
CA GLY A 397 -14.20 -2.91 -20.54
C GLY A 397 -13.24 -2.15 -19.64
N GLY A 398 -12.25 -2.83 -19.05
CA GLY A 398 -11.21 -2.24 -18.22
C GLY A 398 -11.59 -2.11 -16.75
N MET A 399 -10.64 -1.64 -15.95
CA MET A 399 -10.73 -1.67 -14.48
C MET A 399 -11.92 -0.86 -13.93
N VAL A 400 -12.13 0.37 -14.44
CA VAL A 400 -13.24 1.23 -13.99
C VAL A 400 -14.59 0.55 -14.22
N ARG A 401 -14.78 -0.03 -15.41
CA ARG A 401 -16.03 -0.73 -15.75
C ARG A 401 -16.25 -1.98 -14.87
N CYS A 402 -15.20 -2.76 -14.65
CA CYS A 402 -15.26 -3.93 -13.76
C CYS A 402 -15.64 -3.58 -12.31
N ILE A 403 -15.25 -2.39 -11.85
CA ILE A 403 -15.62 -1.87 -10.53
C ILE A 403 -17.07 -1.39 -10.52
N GLU A 404 -17.49 -0.62 -11.52
CA GLU A 404 -18.82 0.00 -11.57
C GLU A 404 -19.96 -1.02 -11.68
N ASP A 405 -19.73 -2.17 -12.35
CA ASP A 405 -20.73 -3.22 -12.49
C ASP A 405 -20.57 -4.41 -11.51
N GLY A 406 -19.57 -4.35 -10.62
CA GLY A 406 -19.34 -5.33 -9.56
C GLY A 406 -18.65 -6.62 -10.03
N TYR A 407 -18.15 -6.66 -11.26
CA TYR A 407 -17.46 -7.85 -11.80
C TYR A 407 -16.20 -8.18 -10.99
N LEU A 408 -15.39 -7.17 -10.66
CA LEU A 408 -14.16 -7.36 -9.88
C LEU A 408 -14.45 -7.88 -8.47
N GLN A 409 -15.46 -7.33 -7.80
CA GLN A 409 -15.90 -7.75 -6.48
C GLN A 409 -16.36 -9.20 -6.47
N THR A 410 -17.06 -9.62 -7.52
CA THR A 410 -17.50 -11.02 -7.70
C THR A 410 -16.32 -11.97 -7.83
N LEU A 411 -15.31 -11.63 -8.64
CA LEU A 411 -14.11 -12.46 -8.79
C LEU A 411 -13.36 -12.66 -7.45
N ILE A 412 -13.28 -11.59 -6.65
CA ILE A 412 -12.65 -11.65 -5.33
C ILE A 412 -13.47 -12.50 -4.35
N ALA A 413 -14.79 -12.31 -4.33
CA ALA A 413 -15.70 -13.04 -3.44
C ALA A 413 -15.70 -14.55 -3.72
N ASP A 414 -15.67 -14.93 -4.99
CA ASP A 414 -15.60 -16.34 -5.40
C ASP A 414 -14.33 -17.03 -4.88
N GLU A 415 -13.18 -16.38 -4.97
CA GLU A 415 -11.92 -16.94 -4.47
C GLU A 415 -11.86 -16.95 -2.94
N ALA A 416 -12.36 -15.90 -2.28
CA ALA A 416 -12.51 -15.87 -0.83
C ALA A 416 -13.36 -17.05 -0.33
N TRP A 417 -14.47 -17.33 -1.01
CA TRP A 417 -15.32 -18.46 -0.70
C TRP A 417 -14.62 -19.81 -0.90
N ARG A 418 -13.91 -20.01 -2.02
CA ARG A 418 -13.12 -21.22 -2.29
C ARG A 418 -12.05 -21.44 -1.22
N LEU A 419 -11.32 -20.38 -0.85
CA LEU A 419 -10.32 -20.45 0.22
C LEU A 419 -10.95 -20.86 1.54
N HIS A 420 -12.08 -20.24 1.91
CA HIS A 420 -12.81 -20.57 3.14
C HIS A 420 -13.23 -22.06 3.15
N GLN A 421 -13.81 -22.56 2.06
CA GLN A 421 -14.21 -23.97 1.94
C GLN A 421 -13.00 -24.92 2.04
N ALA A 422 -11.87 -24.60 1.39
CA ALA A 422 -10.66 -25.42 1.44
C ALA A 422 -10.07 -25.52 2.85
N VAL A 423 -10.11 -24.42 3.62
CA VAL A 423 -9.70 -24.41 5.03
C VAL A 423 -10.71 -25.18 5.90
N ALA A 424 -12.00 -24.94 5.73
CA ALA A 424 -13.06 -25.59 6.51
C ALA A 424 -13.10 -27.11 6.30
N SER A 425 -12.89 -27.58 5.07
CA SER A 425 -12.83 -29.02 4.73
C SER A 425 -11.51 -29.70 5.15
N GLY A 426 -10.47 -28.92 5.47
CA GLY A 426 -9.12 -29.43 5.75
C GLY A 426 -8.32 -29.78 4.49
N GLU A 427 -8.81 -29.50 3.30
CA GLU A 427 -8.08 -29.59 2.03
C GLU A 427 -6.84 -28.69 2.07
N ARG A 428 -7.01 -27.46 2.58
CA ARG A 428 -5.91 -26.56 2.89
C ARG A 428 -5.55 -26.65 4.38
N PRO A 429 -4.44 -27.33 4.75
CA PRO A 429 -4.05 -27.45 6.14
C PRO A 429 -3.49 -26.12 6.68
N VAL A 430 -3.98 -25.72 7.85
CA VAL A 430 -3.48 -24.57 8.63
C VAL A 430 -3.18 -25.04 10.05
N VAL A 431 -1.90 -24.99 10.43
CA VAL A 431 -1.41 -25.41 11.75
C VAL A 431 -2.05 -24.53 12.84
N GLY A 432 -2.60 -25.18 13.85
CA GLY A 432 -3.30 -24.55 14.96
C GLY A 432 -4.77 -24.20 14.67
N VAL A 433 -5.21 -24.24 13.40
CA VAL A 433 -6.61 -23.92 13.00
C VAL A 433 -7.38 -25.20 12.67
N ASN A 434 -6.91 -25.99 11.72
CA ASN A 434 -7.56 -27.26 11.29
C ASN A 434 -6.61 -28.47 11.34
N ARG A 435 -5.34 -28.26 11.68
CA ARG A 435 -4.32 -29.29 11.92
C ARG A 435 -3.52 -28.95 13.17
N PHE A 436 -3.17 -29.96 13.95
CA PHE A 436 -2.41 -29.82 15.21
C PHE A 436 -3.02 -28.78 16.15
N THR A 437 -4.34 -28.84 16.28
CA THR A 437 -5.11 -27.95 17.16
C THR A 437 -4.83 -28.27 18.63
N ALA A 438 -4.88 -27.26 19.50
CA ALA A 438 -4.79 -27.38 20.94
C ALA A 438 -5.86 -26.51 21.61
N ASP A 439 -6.40 -26.96 22.74
CA ASP A 439 -7.27 -26.14 23.59
C ASP A 439 -6.40 -25.19 24.42
N GLU A 440 -5.94 -24.12 23.79
CA GLU A 440 -5.21 -23.04 24.46
C GLU A 440 -6.13 -21.83 24.62
N PRO A 441 -6.15 -21.22 25.82
CA PRO A 441 -6.86 -19.95 25.98
C PRO A 441 -6.19 -18.90 25.09
N PRO A 442 -6.96 -17.90 24.59
CA PRO A 442 -6.36 -16.76 23.90
C PRO A 442 -5.24 -16.16 24.76
N PRO A 443 -4.12 -15.73 24.16
CA PRO A 443 -3.08 -15.06 24.92
C PRO A 443 -3.69 -13.86 25.65
N GLY A 444 -3.37 -13.70 26.93
CA GLY A 444 -3.83 -12.58 27.75
C GLY A 444 -3.19 -11.27 27.27
N LEU A 445 -3.63 -10.78 26.14
CA LEU A 445 -3.21 -9.51 25.59
C LEU A 445 -4.04 -8.40 26.22
N ALA A 446 -3.39 -7.36 26.72
CA ALA A 446 -4.07 -6.11 26.99
C ALA A 446 -4.54 -5.54 25.64
N ALA A 447 -5.84 -5.48 25.44
CA ALA A 447 -6.37 -4.74 24.29
C ALA A 447 -5.87 -3.28 24.39
N TYR A 448 -5.46 -2.72 23.25
CA TYR A 448 -5.20 -1.29 23.21
C TYR A 448 -6.51 -0.56 23.56
N GLU A 449 -6.53 0.06 24.72
CA GLU A 449 -7.62 0.93 25.10
C GLU A 449 -7.32 2.32 24.55
N LEU A 450 -8.24 2.85 23.75
CA LEU A 450 -8.20 4.25 23.32
C LEU A 450 -8.15 5.14 24.56
N ASP A 451 -7.14 6.00 24.63
CA ASP A 451 -7.06 7.02 25.67
C ASP A 451 -8.22 8.02 25.49
N ALA A 452 -9.22 7.92 26.35
CA ALA A 452 -10.37 8.84 26.34
C ALA A 452 -9.94 10.31 26.47
N GLU A 453 -8.86 10.58 27.22
CA GLU A 453 -8.25 11.92 27.33
C GLU A 453 -7.58 12.30 25.99
N GLY A 454 -7.04 11.34 25.27
CA GLY A 454 -6.44 11.56 23.94
C GLY A 454 -7.45 12.13 22.95
N ARG A 455 -8.61 11.50 22.85
CA ARG A 455 -9.70 12.01 22.01
C ARG A 455 -10.15 13.40 22.43
N GLU A 456 -10.30 13.64 23.73
CA GLU A 456 -10.68 14.96 24.23
C GLU A 456 -9.61 16.03 23.88
N ARG A 457 -8.33 15.68 23.96
CA ARG A 457 -7.22 16.56 23.54
C ARG A 457 -7.31 16.88 22.05
N GLN A 458 -7.61 15.90 21.19
CA GLN A 458 -7.79 16.08 19.75
C GLN A 458 -8.94 17.06 19.46
N LEU A 459 -10.11 16.85 20.05
CA LEU A 459 -11.27 17.72 19.89
C LEU A 459 -11.01 19.15 20.38
N LYS A 460 -10.34 19.32 21.53
CA LYS A 460 -9.95 20.64 22.05
C LYS A 460 -8.98 21.36 21.11
N ARG A 461 -8.03 20.63 20.52
CA ARG A 461 -7.08 21.19 19.55
C ARG A 461 -7.82 21.66 18.30
N LEU A 462 -8.67 20.81 17.73
CA LEU A 462 -9.46 21.15 16.54
C LEU A 462 -10.34 22.39 16.80
N ALA A 463 -11.05 22.44 17.93
CA ALA A 463 -11.87 23.58 18.30
C ALA A 463 -11.04 24.88 18.44
N ARG A 464 -9.84 24.80 19.05
CA ARG A 464 -8.92 25.91 19.14
C ARG A 464 -8.46 26.40 17.77
N VAL A 465 -8.02 25.50 16.88
CA VAL A 465 -7.60 25.85 15.52
C VAL A 465 -8.73 26.53 14.76
N LYS A 466 -9.95 25.97 14.81
CA LYS A 466 -11.15 26.57 14.18
C LYS A 466 -11.47 27.97 14.72
N ALA A 467 -11.20 28.24 16.01
CA ALA A 467 -11.45 29.54 16.63
C ALA A 467 -10.36 30.59 16.33
N GLU A 468 -9.09 30.18 16.23
CA GLU A 468 -7.93 31.10 16.10
C GLU A 468 -7.59 31.44 14.63
N ARG A 469 -7.95 30.58 13.66
CA ARG A 469 -7.69 30.80 12.23
C ARG A 469 -8.57 31.91 11.62
N SER A 470 -8.13 32.49 10.51
CA SER A 470 -8.92 33.48 9.78
C SER A 470 -10.07 32.83 9.02
N ALA A 471 -11.31 32.95 9.53
CA ALA A 471 -12.49 32.41 8.86
C ALA A 471 -12.72 33.02 7.44
N ALA A 472 -12.27 34.25 7.20
CA ALA A 472 -12.39 34.89 5.88
C ALA A 472 -11.40 34.25 4.88
N GLU A 473 -10.18 33.98 5.32
CA GLU A 473 -9.16 33.32 4.49
C GLU A 473 -9.55 31.86 4.18
N VAL A 474 -10.00 31.11 5.18
CA VAL A 474 -10.51 29.73 4.99
C VAL A 474 -11.61 29.71 3.92
N ARG A 475 -12.63 30.57 4.02
CA ARG A 475 -13.69 30.63 3.00
C ARG A 475 -13.15 30.98 1.62
N MET A 476 -12.18 31.90 1.54
CA MET A 476 -11.57 32.29 0.27
C MET A 476 -10.81 31.12 -0.37
N ARG A 477 -10.02 30.37 0.43
CA ARG A 477 -9.22 29.22 -0.06
C ARG A 477 -10.11 28.04 -0.47
N LEU A 478 -11.14 27.71 0.32
CA LEU A 478 -12.11 26.67 -0.05
C LEU A 478 -12.86 27.02 -1.32
N ALA A 479 -13.31 28.27 -1.50
CA ALA A 479 -13.91 28.72 -2.75
C ALA A 479 -12.94 28.71 -3.93
N ALA A 480 -11.64 28.92 -3.72
CA ALA A 480 -10.62 28.77 -4.76
C ALA A 480 -10.41 27.29 -5.13
N LEU A 481 -10.41 26.39 -4.14
CA LEU A 481 -10.35 24.94 -4.36
C LEU A 481 -11.54 24.44 -5.18
N GLN A 482 -12.77 24.89 -4.86
CA GLN A 482 -13.98 24.53 -5.62
C GLN A 482 -13.88 24.98 -7.08
N ARG A 483 -13.51 26.26 -7.34
CA ARG A 483 -13.31 26.75 -8.72
C ARG A 483 -12.22 25.97 -9.47
N ALA A 484 -11.15 25.57 -8.79
CA ALA A 484 -10.12 24.72 -9.41
C ALA A 484 -10.67 23.32 -9.73
N ALA A 485 -11.55 22.78 -8.86
CA ALA A 485 -12.21 21.50 -9.08
C ALA A 485 -13.22 21.49 -10.22
N GLU A 486 -13.91 22.62 -10.47
CA GLU A 486 -14.80 22.82 -11.62
C GLU A 486 -14.04 22.95 -12.95
N GLY A 487 -12.81 23.45 -12.92
CA GLY A 487 -11.95 23.65 -14.09
C GLY A 487 -10.94 22.52 -14.29
N ASP A 488 -9.83 22.82 -14.97
CA ASP A 488 -8.77 21.88 -15.32
C ASP A 488 -7.41 22.22 -14.66
N VAL A 489 -7.46 23.04 -13.61
CA VAL A 489 -6.27 23.42 -12.83
C VAL A 489 -5.85 22.28 -11.92
N ASN A 490 -4.54 22.05 -11.78
CA ASN A 490 -4.00 21.08 -10.84
C ASN A 490 -4.35 21.47 -9.38
N LEU A 491 -4.93 20.54 -8.64
CA LEU A 491 -5.51 20.80 -7.31
C LEU A 491 -4.49 20.83 -6.17
N MET A 492 -3.24 20.43 -6.40
CA MET A 492 -2.28 20.31 -5.31
C MET A 492 -1.90 21.66 -4.68
N GLU A 493 -1.65 22.70 -5.48
CA GLU A 493 -1.36 24.04 -4.92
C GLU A 493 -2.57 24.64 -4.18
N PRO A 494 -3.81 24.61 -4.72
CA PRO A 494 -5.02 24.98 -3.97
C PRO A 494 -5.19 24.22 -2.64
N LEU A 495 -4.86 22.91 -2.60
CA LEU A 495 -4.90 22.13 -1.37
C LEU A 495 -3.82 22.55 -0.38
N ILE A 496 -2.61 22.85 -0.84
CA ILE A 496 -1.52 23.37 0.01
C ILE A 496 -1.90 24.74 0.59
N ASP A 497 -2.48 25.62 -0.21
CA ASP A 497 -3.00 26.92 0.22
C ASP A 497 -4.08 26.79 1.31
N CYS A 498 -4.98 25.80 1.16
CA CYS A 498 -5.96 25.45 2.18
C CYS A 498 -5.28 24.95 3.46
N ALA A 499 -4.29 24.07 3.34
CA ALA A 499 -3.54 23.54 4.46
C ALA A 499 -2.81 24.66 5.24
N ASP A 500 -2.13 25.58 4.54
CA ASP A 500 -1.43 26.73 5.14
C ASP A 500 -2.38 27.69 5.87
N SER A 501 -3.63 27.74 5.46
CA SER A 501 -4.72 28.50 6.11
C SER A 501 -5.43 27.73 7.21
N TYR A 502 -4.94 26.52 7.57
CA TYR A 502 -5.55 25.63 8.57
C TYR A 502 -7.00 25.21 8.24
N CYS A 503 -7.33 25.08 6.96
CA CYS A 503 -8.55 24.35 6.57
C CYS A 503 -8.44 22.92 7.07
N THR A 504 -9.58 22.36 7.50
CA THR A 504 -9.60 20.96 7.97
C THR A 504 -9.66 19.98 6.81
N VAL A 505 -9.32 18.72 7.09
CA VAL A 505 -9.50 17.61 6.13
C VAL A 505 -10.95 17.52 5.70
N GLY A 506 -11.89 17.61 6.67
CA GLY A 506 -13.33 17.58 6.39
C GLY A 506 -13.80 18.74 5.54
N GLU A 507 -13.31 19.97 5.77
CA GLU A 507 -13.67 21.14 4.98
C GLU A 507 -13.15 21.03 3.53
N MET A 508 -11.91 20.59 3.33
CA MET A 508 -11.35 20.41 2.01
C MET A 508 -12.07 19.27 1.25
N ALA A 509 -12.32 18.14 1.92
CA ALA A 509 -13.06 17.05 1.33
C ALA A 509 -14.51 17.43 1.02
N GLY A 510 -15.17 18.18 1.92
CA GLY A 510 -16.51 18.70 1.74
C GLY A 510 -16.62 19.66 0.55
N ALA A 511 -15.67 20.58 0.40
CA ALA A 511 -15.60 21.49 -0.74
C ALA A 511 -15.55 20.76 -2.08
N LEU A 512 -14.79 19.65 -2.15
CA LEU A 512 -14.74 18.79 -3.33
C LEU A 512 -16.01 17.94 -3.50
N ARG A 513 -16.68 17.49 -2.39
CA ARG A 513 -17.98 16.80 -2.48
C ARG A 513 -19.07 17.66 -3.07
N GLU A 514 -19.08 18.96 -2.77
CA GLU A 514 -20.05 19.90 -3.34
C GLU A 514 -19.93 20.01 -4.86
N VAL A 515 -18.72 19.84 -5.41
CA VAL A 515 -18.47 19.90 -6.87
C VAL A 515 -18.69 18.54 -7.54
N TRP A 516 -18.20 17.45 -6.93
CA TRP A 516 -18.10 16.14 -7.59
C TRP A 516 -19.16 15.13 -7.16
N GLY A 517 -19.87 15.41 -6.06
CA GLY A 517 -20.78 14.46 -5.44
C GLY A 517 -20.03 13.34 -4.70
N GLU A 518 -20.78 12.33 -4.29
CA GLU A 518 -20.26 11.16 -3.59
C GLU A 518 -20.48 9.88 -4.39
N PHE A 519 -19.53 8.95 -4.29
CA PHE A 519 -19.69 7.61 -4.86
C PHE A 519 -20.67 6.78 -4.02
N ARG A 520 -21.56 6.09 -4.71
CA ARG A 520 -22.44 5.09 -4.10
C ARG A 520 -22.15 3.74 -4.71
N GLN A 521 -21.79 2.78 -3.87
CA GLN A 521 -21.50 1.44 -4.32
C GLN A 521 -22.74 0.82 -4.99
N PRO A 522 -22.60 0.22 -6.18
CA PRO A 522 -23.68 -0.52 -6.80
C PRO A 522 -24.07 -1.72 -5.93
N VAL A 523 -25.36 -1.98 -5.80
CA VAL A 523 -25.85 -3.18 -5.13
C VAL A 523 -25.73 -4.34 -6.13
N VAL A 524 -24.80 -5.25 -5.87
CA VAL A 524 -24.65 -6.49 -6.66
C VAL A 524 -25.46 -7.58 -5.95
N PHE A 525 -26.44 -8.16 -6.63
CA PHE A 525 -27.27 -9.27 -6.13
C PHE A 525 -26.75 -10.61 -6.64
#